data_74e14bbbcf1fe8517c4c6aa4594ec74e
#
_entry.id   74e14bbbcf1fe8517c4c6aa4594ec74e
#
_cell.length_a   1.000
_cell.length_b   1.000
_cell.length_c   1.000
_cell.angle_alpha   90.00
_cell.angle_beta   90.00
_cell.angle_gamma   90.00
#
_symmetry.space_group_name_H-M   'P 1'
#
loop_
_entity.id
_entity.type
_entity.pdbx_description
1 polymer ?
#
loop_
_entity_poly.entity_id
_entity_poly.type
_entity_poly.pdbx_seq_one_letter_code
_entity_poly.pdbx_strand_id
1 'polypeptide(L)'
;MIVKYCGITKEEEIQHLQKLPIDYVGFVFYKKSKRFVDKEQARRLREKLNPSIPGVGVFVEEEIPKILELLQEGIIQGVQLHGEEEESYVLTLKEKMKQIRGDSFLWQAFILKEEKDIERANASPADLILLDGGKGEGKEAEAGLLQKIHRPYILAGGLSPENVVEKIKEFSPYGLDVSSGIEEQGEDGVRKSPEKMDSFIRLARSCEKQMK
;
A
#
# COMPACT_ATOMS: atom_id res chain seq x y z
N MET A 1 0.18 7.87 12.43
CA MET A 1 -0.47 7.48 11.15
C MET A 1 0.57 6.86 10.23
N ILE A 2 0.30 5.69 9.65
CA ILE A 2 1.17 5.01 8.69
C ILE A 2 1.15 5.75 7.34
N VAL A 3 2.29 5.85 6.66
CA VAL A 3 2.39 6.36 5.27
C VAL A 3 3.22 5.40 4.43
N LYS A 4 2.60 4.84 3.38
CA LYS A 4 3.22 3.95 2.41
C LYS A 4 3.31 4.61 1.03
N TYR A 5 4.47 4.52 0.40
CA TYR A 5 4.67 4.88 -1.00
C TYR A 5 4.72 3.63 -1.86
N CYS A 6 3.73 3.48 -2.75
CA CYS A 6 3.51 2.24 -3.50
C CYS A 6 3.91 2.35 -4.98
N GLY A 7 4.39 1.24 -5.53
CA GLY A 7 4.75 1.12 -6.93
C GLY A 7 6.07 1.82 -7.28
N ILE A 8 7.06 1.63 -6.43
CA ILE A 8 8.43 2.08 -6.66
C ILE A 8 9.11 1.16 -7.66
N THR A 9 9.72 1.75 -8.68
CA THR A 9 10.31 1.00 -9.82
C THR A 9 11.74 1.40 -10.15
N LYS A 10 12.20 2.56 -9.66
CA LYS A 10 13.52 3.12 -10.02
C LYS A 10 14.40 3.35 -8.77
N GLU A 11 15.72 3.23 -8.95
CA GLU A 11 16.67 3.44 -7.86
C GLU A 11 16.72 4.89 -7.38
N GLU A 12 16.53 5.85 -8.30
CA GLU A 12 16.47 7.29 -7.98
C GLU A 12 15.28 7.59 -7.05
N GLU A 13 14.16 6.88 -7.22
CA GLU A 13 13.00 6.98 -6.34
C GLU A 13 13.37 6.53 -4.91
N ILE A 14 14.11 5.40 -4.78
CA ILE A 14 14.62 4.92 -3.49
C ILE A 14 15.57 5.94 -2.84
N GLN A 15 16.53 6.49 -3.61
CA GLN A 15 17.49 7.45 -3.09
C GLN A 15 16.81 8.72 -2.54
N HIS A 16 15.67 9.10 -3.09
CA HIS A 16 14.91 10.24 -2.62
C HIS A 16 14.04 9.86 -1.41
N LEU A 17 13.15 8.86 -1.57
CA LEU A 17 12.14 8.52 -0.56
C LEU A 17 12.71 8.08 0.78
N GLN A 18 13.88 7.44 0.82
CA GLN A 18 14.48 6.98 2.09
C GLN A 18 14.96 8.12 3.01
N LYS A 19 14.97 9.37 2.52
CA LYS A 19 15.24 10.58 3.30
C LYS A 19 13.97 11.15 3.94
N LEU A 20 12.79 10.63 3.54
CA LEU A 20 11.49 11.10 3.97
C LEU A 20 10.97 10.26 5.15
N PRO A 21 10.15 10.83 6.02
CA PRO A 21 9.57 10.12 7.16
C PRO A 21 8.37 9.25 6.74
N ILE A 22 8.60 8.34 5.79
CA ILE A 22 7.66 7.30 5.36
C ILE A 22 7.86 6.04 6.20
N ASP A 23 6.84 5.20 6.26
CA ASP A 23 6.87 3.98 7.06
C ASP A 23 7.08 2.72 6.20
N TYR A 24 6.60 2.71 4.95
CA TYR A 24 6.64 1.54 4.07
C TYR A 24 6.87 1.92 2.61
N VAL A 25 7.46 0.98 1.86
CA VAL A 25 7.62 1.04 0.40
C VAL A 25 6.92 -0.15 -0.23
N GLY A 26 6.14 0.06 -1.31
CA GLY A 26 5.46 -0.99 -2.04
C GLY A 26 6.14 -1.35 -3.37
N PHE A 27 6.36 -2.65 -3.59
CA PHE A 27 6.81 -3.26 -4.85
C PHE A 27 5.66 -4.04 -5.47
N VAL A 28 5.31 -3.78 -6.73
CA VAL A 28 4.15 -4.40 -7.37
C VAL A 28 4.59 -5.58 -8.24
N PHE A 29 4.17 -6.79 -7.86
CA PHE A 29 4.49 -8.03 -8.59
C PHE A 29 3.39 -8.48 -9.57
N TYR A 30 2.43 -7.63 -9.87
CA TYR A 30 1.36 -7.89 -10.83
C TYR A 30 1.76 -7.46 -12.24
N LYS A 31 1.99 -8.42 -13.15
CA LYS A 31 2.53 -8.18 -14.51
C LYS A 31 1.72 -7.22 -15.39
N LYS A 32 0.40 -7.08 -15.16
CA LYS A 32 -0.44 -6.12 -15.90
C LYS A 32 -0.34 -4.69 -15.37
N SER A 33 0.33 -4.48 -14.25
CA SER A 33 0.54 -3.14 -13.68
C SER A 33 1.61 -2.39 -14.46
N LYS A 34 1.40 -1.09 -14.67
CA LYS A 34 2.45 -0.18 -15.18
C LYS A 34 3.64 -0.02 -14.21
N ARG A 35 3.46 -0.46 -12.97
CA ARG A 35 4.45 -0.40 -11.87
C ARG A 35 5.02 -1.77 -11.53
N PHE A 36 4.86 -2.72 -12.44
CA PHE A 36 5.38 -4.06 -12.26
C PHE A 36 6.90 -4.03 -12.10
N VAL A 37 7.38 -4.77 -11.11
CA VAL A 37 8.79 -5.11 -10.94
C VAL A 37 8.93 -6.63 -10.85
N ASP A 38 9.93 -7.18 -11.49
CA ASP A 38 10.28 -8.58 -11.29
C ASP A 38 11.11 -8.76 -10.00
N LYS A 39 11.35 -10.02 -9.64
CA LYS A 39 12.09 -10.39 -8.44
C LYS A 39 13.48 -9.76 -8.39
N GLU A 40 14.21 -9.77 -9.49
CA GLU A 40 15.59 -9.25 -9.55
C GLU A 40 15.61 -7.72 -9.44
N GLN A 41 14.68 -7.05 -10.07
CA GLN A 41 14.52 -5.61 -9.94
C GLN A 41 14.15 -5.23 -8.49
N ALA A 42 13.18 -5.93 -7.89
CA ALA A 42 12.78 -5.69 -6.51
C ALA A 42 13.93 -5.94 -5.52
N ARG A 43 14.78 -6.96 -5.77
CA ARG A 43 15.99 -7.23 -4.97
C ARG A 43 16.95 -6.06 -5.03
N ARG A 44 17.30 -5.56 -6.22
CA ARG A 44 18.18 -4.39 -6.40
C ARG A 44 17.64 -3.15 -5.69
N LEU A 45 16.33 -2.90 -5.80
CA LEU A 45 15.69 -1.78 -5.11
C LEU A 45 15.75 -1.95 -3.58
N ARG A 46 15.51 -3.18 -3.08
CA ARG A 46 15.56 -3.50 -1.66
C ARG A 46 16.96 -3.31 -1.06
N GLU A 47 18.00 -3.71 -1.78
CA GLU A 47 19.40 -3.57 -1.36
C GLU A 47 19.81 -2.11 -1.20
N LYS A 48 19.19 -1.20 -1.94
CA LYS A 48 19.45 0.25 -1.86
C LYS A 48 18.58 0.97 -0.84
N LEU A 49 17.49 0.35 -0.42
CA LEU A 49 16.57 0.92 0.55
C LEU A 49 17.12 0.77 1.97
N ASN A 50 17.01 1.83 2.77
CA ASN A 50 17.31 1.78 4.20
C ASN A 50 16.63 0.56 4.85
N PRO A 51 17.38 -0.34 5.53
CA PRO A 51 16.84 -1.55 6.13
C PRO A 51 15.69 -1.30 7.14
N SER A 52 15.64 -0.12 7.76
CA SER A 52 14.58 0.26 8.69
C SER A 52 13.22 0.52 8.02
N ILE A 53 13.18 0.70 6.69
CA ILE A 53 11.94 0.88 5.95
C ILE A 53 11.53 -0.47 5.35
N PRO A 54 10.46 -1.11 5.84
CA PRO A 54 10.00 -2.39 5.31
C PRO A 54 9.49 -2.29 3.87
N GLY A 55 9.82 -3.29 3.06
CA GLY A 55 9.24 -3.50 1.73
C GLY A 55 7.96 -4.32 1.81
N VAL A 56 6.92 -3.89 1.11
CA VAL A 56 5.62 -4.57 0.98
C VAL A 56 5.45 -5.04 -0.46
N GLY A 57 5.34 -6.34 -0.66
CA GLY A 57 5.00 -6.91 -1.96
C GLY A 57 3.49 -6.81 -2.23
N VAL A 58 3.11 -6.26 -3.37
CA VAL A 58 1.70 -6.17 -3.79
C VAL A 58 1.42 -7.24 -4.83
N PHE A 59 0.42 -8.08 -4.57
CA PHE A 59 0.06 -9.24 -5.38
C PHE A 59 -1.42 -9.23 -5.75
N VAL A 60 -1.74 -9.86 -6.86
CA VAL A 60 -3.11 -10.10 -7.34
C VAL A 60 -3.17 -11.58 -7.74
N GLU A 61 -3.91 -12.39 -7.00
CA GLU A 61 -4.13 -13.82 -7.26
C GLU A 61 -2.84 -14.62 -7.53
N GLU A 62 -1.75 -14.29 -6.82
CA GLU A 62 -0.45 -14.92 -7.01
C GLU A 62 -0.35 -16.24 -6.23
N GLU A 63 0.47 -17.16 -6.69
CA GLU A 63 0.73 -18.43 -6.01
C GLU A 63 1.50 -18.22 -4.69
N ILE A 64 1.01 -18.82 -3.60
CA ILE A 64 1.64 -18.70 -2.26
C ILE A 64 3.15 -19.01 -2.29
N PRO A 65 3.67 -20.06 -2.94
CA PRO A 65 5.11 -20.33 -2.95
C PRO A 65 5.97 -19.19 -3.48
N LYS A 66 5.50 -18.45 -4.49
CA LYS A 66 6.23 -17.31 -5.05
C LYS A 66 6.29 -16.13 -4.09
N ILE A 67 5.20 -15.89 -3.34
CA ILE A 67 5.15 -14.85 -2.30
C ILE A 67 6.13 -15.20 -1.16
N LEU A 68 6.11 -16.46 -0.74
CA LEU A 68 6.97 -16.95 0.35
C LEU A 68 8.46 -16.91 -0.02
N GLU A 69 8.79 -17.16 -1.27
CA GLU A 69 10.16 -17.03 -1.78
C GLU A 69 10.71 -15.61 -1.59
N LEU A 70 9.94 -14.58 -1.98
CA LEU A 70 10.33 -13.17 -1.81
C LEU A 70 10.50 -12.79 -0.34
N LEU A 71 9.64 -13.32 0.53
CA LEU A 71 9.71 -13.12 1.96
C LEU A 71 10.94 -13.79 2.57
N GLN A 72 11.22 -15.04 2.19
CA GLN A 72 12.36 -15.83 2.66
C GLN A 72 13.70 -15.20 2.26
N GLU A 73 13.77 -14.63 1.06
CA GLU A 73 14.95 -13.91 0.57
C GLU A 73 15.09 -12.50 1.15
N GLY A 74 14.12 -12.04 1.97
CA GLY A 74 14.15 -10.72 2.61
C GLY A 74 13.92 -9.55 1.65
N ILE A 75 13.47 -9.82 0.42
CA ILE A 75 13.12 -8.78 -0.57
C ILE A 75 11.91 -7.98 -0.07
N ILE A 76 10.96 -8.67 0.55
CA ILE A 76 9.81 -8.05 1.22
C ILE A 76 9.74 -8.47 2.69
N GLN A 77 9.09 -7.67 3.51
CA GLN A 77 8.80 -7.94 4.92
C GLN A 77 7.31 -8.08 5.18
N GLY A 78 6.50 -7.54 4.28
CA GLY A 78 5.05 -7.64 4.32
C GLY A 78 4.46 -7.96 2.96
N VAL A 79 3.21 -8.40 2.98
CA VAL A 79 2.43 -8.75 1.81
C VAL A 79 1.16 -7.91 1.78
N GLN A 80 0.81 -7.39 0.62
CA GLN A 80 -0.48 -6.77 0.33
C GLN A 80 -1.18 -7.56 -0.78
N LEU A 81 -2.29 -8.18 -0.46
CA LEU A 81 -3.18 -8.80 -1.42
C LEU A 81 -4.11 -7.74 -2.01
N HIS A 82 -4.25 -7.72 -3.32
CA HIS A 82 -5.02 -6.71 -4.05
C HIS A 82 -5.92 -7.33 -5.14
N GLY A 83 -6.25 -8.60 -4.98
CA GLY A 83 -7.17 -9.35 -5.82
C GLY A 83 -8.44 -9.72 -5.05
N GLU A 84 -9.11 -10.77 -5.55
CA GLU A 84 -10.32 -11.31 -4.94
C GLU A 84 -10.00 -12.54 -4.05
N GLU A 85 -8.82 -12.53 -3.42
CA GLU A 85 -8.35 -13.66 -2.60
C GLU A 85 -9.35 -13.97 -1.48
N GLU A 86 -9.76 -15.24 -1.41
CA GLU A 86 -10.72 -15.74 -0.42
C GLU A 86 -10.08 -15.88 0.97
N GLU A 87 -10.90 -15.93 2.00
CA GLU A 87 -10.48 -16.05 3.39
C GLU A 87 -9.53 -17.23 3.63
N SER A 88 -9.82 -18.39 3.03
CA SER A 88 -8.99 -19.60 3.12
C SER A 88 -7.58 -19.40 2.59
N TYR A 89 -7.43 -18.65 1.48
CA TYR A 89 -6.14 -18.28 0.94
C TYR A 89 -5.39 -17.34 1.90
N VAL A 90 -6.07 -16.31 2.41
CA VAL A 90 -5.49 -15.33 3.34
C VAL A 90 -4.98 -16.01 4.62
N LEU A 91 -5.78 -16.91 5.21
CA LEU A 91 -5.40 -17.68 6.40
C LEU A 91 -4.19 -18.58 6.14
N THR A 92 -4.21 -19.33 5.03
CA THR A 92 -3.11 -20.22 4.65
C THR A 92 -1.81 -19.46 4.42
N LEU A 93 -1.89 -18.33 3.70
CA LEU A 93 -0.71 -17.49 3.45
C LEU A 93 -0.16 -16.92 4.76
N LYS A 94 -1.03 -16.37 5.61
CA LYS A 94 -0.64 -15.77 6.90
C LYS A 94 0.07 -16.77 7.82
N GLU A 95 -0.44 -17.98 7.92
CA GLU A 95 0.21 -19.05 8.70
C GLU A 95 1.61 -19.37 8.18
N LYS A 96 1.75 -19.59 6.86
CA LYS A 96 3.04 -19.88 6.24
C LYS A 96 4.04 -18.74 6.33
N MET A 97 3.59 -17.51 6.19
CA MET A 97 4.44 -16.33 6.39
C MET A 97 5.05 -16.29 7.78
N LYS A 98 4.24 -16.57 8.83
CA LYS A 98 4.70 -16.60 10.23
C LYS A 98 5.73 -17.69 10.51
N GLN A 99 5.68 -18.81 9.79
CA GLN A 99 6.68 -19.88 9.90
C GLN A 99 8.03 -19.46 9.30
N ILE A 100 8.03 -18.62 8.27
CA ILE A 100 9.26 -18.11 7.63
C ILE A 100 9.82 -16.94 8.43
N ARG A 101 8.93 -16.01 8.82
CA ARG A 101 9.32 -14.77 9.45
C ARG A 101 8.25 -14.31 10.46
N GLY A 102 8.53 -14.45 11.74
CA GLY A 102 7.56 -14.19 12.82
C GLY A 102 7.05 -12.74 12.86
N ASP A 103 7.85 -11.77 12.39
CA ASP A 103 7.52 -10.34 12.32
C ASP A 103 6.87 -9.91 10.98
N SER A 104 6.62 -10.87 10.07
CA SER A 104 5.91 -10.59 8.81
C SER A 104 4.46 -10.18 9.05
N PHE A 105 3.92 -9.36 8.17
CA PHE A 105 2.55 -8.87 8.23
C PHE A 105 1.83 -9.02 6.89
N LEU A 106 0.53 -9.18 6.94
CA LEU A 106 -0.35 -9.37 5.80
C LEU A 106 -1.44 -8.30 5.78
N TRP A 107 -1.51 -7.53 4.69
CA TRP A 107 -2.56 -6.58 4.41
C TRP A 107 -3.44 -7.08 3.26
N GLN A 108 -4.72 -6.75 3.28
CA GLN A 108 -5.65 -7.06 2.20
C GLN A 108 -6.37 -5.80 1.75
N ALA A 109 -6.36 -5.54 0.44
CA ALA A 109 -7.01 -4.40 -0.16
C ALA A 109 -8.43 -4.74 -0.62
N PHE A 110 -9.34 -3.80 -0.45
CA PHE A 110 -10.74 -3.89 -0.86
C PHE A 110 -11.15 -2.64 -1.63
N ILE A 111 -11.90 -2.84 -2.70
CA ILE A 111 -12.61 -1.77 -3.41
C ILE A 111 -14.06 -1.85 -2.96
N LEU A 112 -14.52 -0.83 -2.23
CA LEU A 112 -15.87 -0.80 -1.69
C LEU A 112 -16.86 -0.32 -2.76
N LYS A 113 -17.69 -1.22 -3.26
CA LYS A 113 -18.77 -0.93 -4.23
C LYS A 113 -20.15 -1.16 -3.63
N GLU A 114 -20.27 -2.15 -2.76
CA GLU A 114 -21.55 -2.59 -2.19
C GLU A 114 -21.38 -3.11 -0.75
N GLU A 115 -22.48 -3.38 -0.08
CA GLU A 115 -22.53 -3.79 1.33
C GLU A 115 -21.70 -5.06 1.62
N LYS A 116 -21.71 -6.03 0.72
CA LYS A 116 -20.91 -7.26 0.88
C LYS A 116 -19.41 -7.03 0.92
N ASP A 117 -18.91 -5.96 0.26
CA ASP A 117 -17.49 -5.62 0.31
C ASP A 117 -17.10 -5.13 1.70
N ILE A 118 -18.02 -4.45 2.40
CA ILE A 118 -17.83 -4.01 3.78
C ILE A 118 -17.78 -5.20 4.72
N GLU A 119 -18.69 -6.15 4.54
CA GLU A 119 -18.72 -7.40 5.35
C GLU A 119 -17.39 -8.17 5.17
N ARG A 120 -16.94 -8.36 3.93
CA ARG A 120 -15.65 -9.00 3.63
C ARG A 120 -14.47 -8.24 4.24
N ALA A 121 -14.44 -6.92 4.12
CA ALA A 121 -13.37 -6.08 4.67
C ALA A 121 -13.32 -6.17 6.20
N ASN A 122 -14.47 -6.09 6.87
CA ASN A 122 -14.57 -6.22 8.33
C ASN A 122 -14.21 -7.63 8.83
N ALA A 123 -14.55 -8.69 8.08
CA ALA A 123 -14.28 -10.09 8.42
C ALA A 123 -12.86 -10.55 8.02
N SER A 124 -12.12 -9.78 7.22
CA SER A 124 -10.81 -10.20 6.73
C SER A 124 -9.85 -10.62 7.85
N PRO A 125 -9.18 -11.79 7.75
CA PRO A 125 -8.19 -12.24 8.72
C PRO A 125 -6.82 -11.55 8.58
N ALA A 126 -6.67 -10.63 7.63
CA ALA A 126 -5.46 -9.83 7.45
C ALA A 126 -5.17 -8.96 8.70
N ASP A 127 -3.89 -8.65 8.94
CA ASP A 127 -3.47 -7.84 10.08
C ASP A 127 -3.99 -6.40 9.96
N LEU A 128 -4.09 -5.89 8.72
CA LEU A 128 -4.64 -4.58 8.41
C LEU A 128 -5.33 -4.64 7.05
N ILE A 129 -6.39 -3.87 6.88
CA ILE A 129 -7.05 -3.72 5.59
C ILE A 129 -6.66 -2.40 4.93
N LEU A 130 -6.70 -2.39 3.61
CA LEU A 130 -6.51 -1.23 2.78
C LEU A 130 -7.79 -0.99 1.98
N LEU A 131 -8.31 0.21 2.01
CA LEU A 131 -9.52 0.59 1.31
C LEU A 131 -9.15 1.48 0.14
N ASP A 132 -9.33 0.96 -1.08
CA ASP A 132 -9.07 1.70 -2.31
C ASP A 132 -10.35 2.38 -2.77
N GLY A 133 -10.39 3.69 -2.60
CA GLY A 133 -11.53 4.53 -2.94
C GLY A 133 -11.80 4.68 -4.45
N GLY A 134 -11.07 3.95 -5.31
CA GLY A 134 -11.25 4.03 -6.75
C GLY A 134 -10.94 5.42 -7.33
N LYS A 135 -11.39 5.67 -8.58
CA LYS A 135 -11.11 6.91 -9.30
C LYS A 135 -12.14 8.05 -9.07
N GLY A 136 -12.84 8.05 -7.92
CA GLY A 136 -13.66 9.21 -7.52
C GLY A 136 -15.03 9.35 -8.19
N GLU A 137 -15.54 8.29 -8.78
CA GLU A 137 -16.93 8.25 -9.28
C GLU A 137 -17.85 7.79 -8.13
N GLY A 138 -18.36 8.73 -7.32
CA GLY A 138 -19.34 8.43 -6.26
C GLY A 138 -18.94 8.85 -4.86
N LYS A 139 -18.36 10.03 -4.68
CA LYS A 139 -17.83 10.54 -3.39
C LYS A 139 -18.75 10.38 -2.18
N GLU A 140 -20.07 10.61 -2.31
CA GLU A 140 -21.02 10.48 -1.21
C GLU A 140 -21.32 9.00 -0.86
N ALA A 141 -21.48 8.15 -1.88
CA ALA A 141 -21.73 6.73 -1.68
C ALA A 141 -20.50 6.05 -1.02
N GLU A 142 -19.29 6.39 -1.46
CA GLU A 142 -18.04 5.92 -0.91
C GLU A 142 -17.86 6.32 0.56
N ALA A 143 -18.14 7.58 0.90
CA ALA A 143 -18.08 8.07 2.28
C ALA A 143 -19.05 7.31 3.21
N GLY A 144 -20.27 7.03 2.74
CA GLY A 144 -21.26 6.24 3.46
C GLY A 144 -20.82 4.79 3.70
N LEU A 145 -20.11 4.17 2.75
CA LEU A 145 -19.58 2.82 2.91
C LEU A 145 -18.41 2.78 3.90
N LEU A 146 -17.49 3.75 3.83
CA LEU A 146 -16.34 3.82 4.73
C LEU A 146 -16.74 3.96 6.19
N GLN A 147 -17.83 4.66 6.52
CA GLN A 147 -18.35 4.79 7.88
C GLN A 147 -18.82 3.46 8.51
N LYS A 148 -19.08 2.44 7.71
CA LYS A 148 -19.47 1.09 8.16
C LYS A 148 -18.27 0.16 8.43
N ILE A 149 -17.06 0.65 8.22
CA ILE A 149 -15.84 -0.09 8.56
C ILE A 149 -15.54 0.09 10.04
N HIS A 150 -15.42 -1.02 10.77
CA HIS A 150 -15.28 -1.04 12.23
C HIS A 150 -13.87 -1.38 12.71
N ARG A 151 -12.90 -1.41 11.82
CA ARG A 151 -11.50 -1.72 12.13
C ARG A 151 -10.54 -0.69 11.55
N PRO A 152 -9.31 -0.57 12.08
CA PRO A 152 -8.29 0.30 11.49
C PRO A 152 -8.03 -0.04 10.04
N TYR A 153 -7.92 0.97 9.18
CA TYR A 153 -7.66 0.79 7.75
C TYR A 153 -6.67 1.81 7.20
N ILE A 154 -5.99 1.42 6.14
CA ILE A 154 -5.20 2.31 5.30
C ILE A 154 -6.08 2.83 4.17
N LEU A 155 -6.15 4.15 4.01
CA LEU A 155 -6.84 4.76 2.89
C LEU A 155 -5.93 4.79 1.67
N ALA A 156 -6.45 4.33 0.54
CA ALA A 156 -5.78 4.33 -0.76
C ALA A 156 -6.71 4.84 -1.86
N GLY A 157 -6.21 4.89 -3.09
CA GLY A 157 -6.98 5.32 -4.26
C GLY A 157 -7.10 6.83 -4.39
N GLY A 158 -6.58 7.36 -5.49
CA GLY A 158 -6.72 8.78 -5.84
C GLY A 158 -6.08 9.78 -4.88
N LEU A 159 -5.30 9.35 -3.88
CA LEU A 159 -4.60 10.25 -2.97
C LEU A 159 -3.50 11.03 -3.69
N SER A 160 -3.39 12.31 -3.39
CA SER A 160 -2.37 13.21 -3.92
C SER A 160 -2.05 14.33 -2.93
N PRO A 161 -0.99 15.13 -3.14
CA PRO A 161 -0.71 16.30 -2.30
C PRO A 161 -1.88 17.29 -2.21
N GLU A 162 -2.68 17.39 -3.28
CA GLU A 162 -3.78 18.35 -3.40
C GLU A 162 -4.99 17.99 -2.52
N ASN A 163 -5.19 16.69 -2.22
CA ASN A 163 -6.38 16.22 -1.51
C ASN A 163 -6.10 15.53 -0.17
N VAL A 164 -4.85 15.18 0.14
CA VAL A 164 -4.51 14.36 1.31
C VAL A 164 -4.99 14.96 2.63
N VAL A 165 -4.92 16.27 2.79
CA VAL A 165 -5.35 16.95 4.01
C VAL A 165 -6.86 16.84 4.23
N GLU A 166 -7.64 17.05 3.15
CA GLU A 166 -9.09 16.86 3.16
C GLU A 166 -9.45 15.41 3.52
N LYS A 167 -8.84 14.45 2.84
CA LYS A 167 -9.08 13.02 3.05
C LYS A 167 -8.73 12.54 4.45
N ILE A 168 -7.66 13.04 5.05
CA ILE A 168 -7.31 12.73 6.45
C ILE A 168 -8.38 13.25 7.40
N LYS A 169 -8.86 14.48 7.21
CA LYS A 169 -9.88 15.09 8.07
C LYS A 169 -11.25 14.42 7.93
N GLU A 170 -11.60 14.05 6.70
CA GLU A 170 -12.88 13.42 6.39
C GLU A 170 -12.98 11.99 6.94
N PHE A 171 -11.93 11.18 6.76
CA PHE A 171 -11.97 9.74 7.01
C PHE A 171 -11.19 9.28 8.23
N SER A 172 -10.33 10.11 8.80
CA SER A 172 -9.48 9.78 9.96
C SER A 172 -8.81 8.40 9.85
N PRO A 173 -8.16 8.06 8.73
CA PRO A 173 -7.63 6.73 8.50
C PRO A 173 -6.45 6.41 9.43
N TYR A 174 -6.24 5.14 9.71
CA TYR A 174 -5.06 4.65 10.43
C TYR A 174 -3.77 4.88 9.64
N GLY A 175 -3.84 4.82 8.31
CA GLY A 175 -2.71 5.08 7.42
C GLY A 175 -3.14 5.51 6.03
N LEU A 176 -2.14 5.86 5.21
CA LEU A 176 -2.29 6.29 3.83
C LEU A 176 -1.41 5.43 2.92
N ASP A 177 -1.93 5.05 1.76
CA ASP A 177 -1.18 4.42 0.68
C ASP A 177 -1.31 5.23 -0.60
N VAL A 178 -0.21 5.81 -1.06
CA VAL A 178 -0.20 6.64 -2.26
C VAL A 178 0.67 6.05 -3.35
N SER A 179 0.17 6.08 -4.58
CA SER A 179 0.89 5.61 -5.76
C SER A 179 0.84 6.62 -6.90
N SER A 180 -0.25 6.69 -7.67
CA SER A 180 -0.35 7.55 -8.85
C SER A 180 -0.31 9.05 -8.53
N GLY A 181 -0.81 9.47 -7.37
CA GLY A 181 -0.86 10.89 -7.02
C GLY A 181 0.50 11.53 -6.73
N ILE A 182 1.55 10.73 -6.58
CA ILE A 182 2.94 11.21 -6.48
C ILE A 182 3.75 10.92 -7.74
N GLU A 183 3.09 10.67 -8.88
CA GLU A 183 3.73 10.41 -10.17
C GLU A 183 3.73 11.64 -11.06
N GLU A 184 4.68 11.61 -11.99
CA GLU A 184 4.80 12.55 -13.11
C GLU A 184 5.19 11.79 -14.37
N GLN A 185 4.99 12.44 -15.54
CA GLN A 185 5.48 11.91 -16.80
C GLN A 185 6.96 12.26 -16.95
N GLY A 186 7.81 11.26 -17.03
CA GLY A 186 9.24 11.40 -17.35
C GLY A 186 9.54 11.06 -18.81
N GLU A 187 10.79 11.17 -19.21
CA GLU A 187 11.25 10.82 -20.57
C GLU A 187 11.07 9.32 -20.86
N ASP A 188 11.34 8.47 -19.86
CA ASP A 188 11.26 7.01 -19.95
C ASP A 188 9.92 6.45 -19.38
N GLY A 189 8.86 7.22 -19.42
CA GLY A 189 7.55 6.84 -18.88
C GLY A 189 7.24 7.44 -17.51
N VAL A 190 6.28 6.84 -16.81
CA VAL A 190 5.84 7.33 -15.50
C VAL A 190 6.88 7.05 -14.43
N ARG A 191 7.15 8.03 -13.58
CA ARG A 191 8.04 7.93 -12.41
C ARG A 191 7.45 8.65 -11.20
N LYS A 192 7.97 8.39 -10.01
CA LYS A 192 7.63 9.17 -8.82
C LYS A 192 8.33 10.53 -8.87
N SER A 193 7.56 11.60 -8.62
CA SER A 193 8.05 12.98 -8.58
C SER A 193 8.61 13.29 -7.20
N PRO A 194 9.89 13.68 -7.06
CA PRO A 194 10.47 14.12 -5.80
C PRO A 194 9.64 15.21 -5.12
N GLU A 195 9.20 16.21 -5.86
CA GLU A 195 8.42 17.34 -5.34
C GLU A 195 7.06 16.89 -4.79
N LYS A 196 6.39 15.97 -5.48
CA LYS A 196 5.11 15.43 -5.01
C LYS A 196 5.28 14.50 -3.80
N MET A 197 6.35 13.69 -3.77
CA MET A 197 6.70 12.88 -2.60
C MET A 197 6.92 13.77 -1.36
N ASP A 198 7.75 14.82 -1.48
CA ASP A 198 8.01 15.76 -0.39
C ASP A 198 6.75 16.47 0.08
N SER A 199 5.94 16.95 -0.87
CA SER A 199 4.71 17.67 -0.57
C SER A 199 3.70 16.77 0.14
N PHE A 200 3.49 15.55 -0.37
CA PHE A 200 2.55 14.60 0.21
C PHE A 200 2.89 14.25 1.66
N ILE A 201 4.14 13.86 1.94
CA ILE A 201 4.52 13.45 3.29
C ILE A 201 4.50 14.61 4.27
N ARG A 202 4.94 15.80 3.85
CA ARG A 202 4.90 17.02 4.68
C ARG A 202 3.47 17.37 5.08
N LEU A 203 2.52 17.31 4.15
CA LEU A 203 1.10 17.59 4.41
C LEU A 203 0.48 16.53 5.33
N ALA A 204 0.72 15.25 5.05
CA ALA A 204 0.23 14.14 5.87
C ALA A 204 0.73 14.23 7.32
N ARG A 205 2.03 14.45 7.53
CA ARG A 205 2.62 14.57 8.88
C ARG A 205 2.21 15.85 9.61
N SER A 206 1.93 16.93 8.89
CA SER A 206 1.41 18.16 9.50
C SER A 206 0.00 17.97 10.05
N CYS A 207 -0.87 17.26 9.34
CA CYS A 207 -2.19 16.88 9.82
C CYS A 207 -2.13 16.00 11.07
N GLU A 208 -1.24 15.00 11.11
CA GLU A 208 -1.08 14.12 12.26
C GLU A 208 -0.75 14.88 13.56
N LYS A 209 0.07 15.93 13.45
CA LYS A 209 0.42 16.77 14.61
C LYS A 209 -0.75 17.63 15.15
N GLN A 210 -1.72 17.94 14.29
CA GLN A 210 -2.89 18.76 14.68
C GLN A 210 -4.01 17.91 15.29
N MET A 211 -3.99 16.59 15.10
CA MET A 211 -5.01 15.66 15.61
C MET A 211 -4.63 15.05 16.98
N LYS A 212 -3.41 15.28 17.46
CA LYS A 212 -2.90 14.93 18.81
C LYS A 212 -3.08 16.08 19.78
#